data_c8e8505a52fdadf028a2bea64dd48778
#
_entry.id   c8e8505a52fdadf028a2bea64dd48778
#
_cell.length_a   1.000
_cell.length_b   1.000
_cell.length_c   1.000
_cell.angle_alpha   90.00
_cell.angle_beta   90.00
_cell.angle_gamma   90.00
#
_symmetry.space_group_name_H-M   'P 1'
#
loop_
_entity.id
_entity.type
_entity.pdbx_description
1 polymer ?
#
loop_
_entity_poly.entity_id
_entity_poly.type
_entity_poly.pdbx_seq_one_letter_code
_entity_poly.pdbx_strand_id
1 'polypeptide(L)'
;MLIPIANIKVKKRVRKDLGNLEELKASLRTYGLLNPITINSKYELIAGERRLTAAKELGWTNIHANIVDNLTEIEQLEMEIEENNQRKEFTDEELLEGYKRLERLRNPGFFYRIYLFFKRLFEKIAEFFRGGTKKKQA
;
A
#
# COMPACT_ATOMS: atom_id res chain seq x y z
N MET A 1 15.17 -8.77 -15.25
CA MET A 1 15.65 -10.17 -15.09
C MET A 1 14.44 -11.09 -15.06
N LEU A 2 14.52 -12.25 -15.67
CA LEU A 2 13.44 -13.25 -15.66
C LEU A 2 13.61 -14.17 -14.44
N ILE A 3 12.58 -14.21 -13.59
CA ILE A 3 12.62 -14.91 -12.29
C ILE A 3 11.53 -15.98 -12.25
N PRO A 4 11.85 -17.21 -11.76
CA PRO A 4 10.80 -18.20 -11.47
C PRO A 4 9.80 -17.69 -10.44
N ILE A 5 8.52 -17.70 -10.79
CA ILE A 5 7.45 -17.22 -9.91
C ILE A 5 7.41 -17.99 -8.58
N ALA A 6 7.73 -19.29 -8.60
CA ALA A 6 7.78 -20.13 -7.42
C ALA A 6 8.79 -19.65 -6.34
N ASN A 7 9.81 -18.90 -6.75
CA ASN A 7 10.84 -18.39 -5.85
C ASN A 7 10.45 -17.06 -5.18
N ILE A 8 9.40 -16.41 -5.66
CA ILE A 8 9.00 -15.08 -5.16
C ILE A 8 8.18 -15.22 -3.89
N LYS A 9 8.61 -14.51 -2.86
CA LYS A 9 7.96 -14.48 -1.54
C LYS A 9 7.13 -13.22 -1.41
N VAL A 10 5.86 -13.35 -1.01
CA VAL A 10 4.98 -12.22 -0.73
C VAL A 10 4.78 -12.10 0.77
N LYS A 11 5.25 -11.01 1.35
CA LYS A 11 5.05 -10.68 2.77
C LYS A 11 3.67 -10.05 2.99
N LYS A 12 3.34 -9.78 4.26
CA LYS A 12 2.12 -9.05 4.62
C LYS A 12 2.09 -7.70 3.91
N ARG A 13 1.04 -7.47 3.13
CA ARG A 13 0.85 -6.27 2.32
C ARG A 13 -0.17 -5.33 2.96
N VAL A 14 -0.09 -4.04 2.59
CA VAL A 14 -1.08 -3.02 2.98
C VAL A 14 -2.41 -3.30 2.29
N ARG A 15 -2.37 -3.59 1.01
CA ARG A 15 -3.55 -3.92 0.23
C ARG A 15 -4.08 -5.32 0.58
N LYS A 16 -5.34 -5.37 0.97
CA LYS A 16 -6.01 -6.62 1.39
C LYS A 16 -6.76 -7.29 0.24
N ASP A 17 -7.33 -6.48 -0.65
CA ASP A 17 -8.07 -6.94 -1.82
C ASP A 17 -7.39 -6.50 -3.11
N LEU A 18 -7.08 -7.45 -3.99
CA LEU A 18 -6.48 -7.18 -5.29
C LEU A 18 -7.52 -6.74 -6.34
N GLY A 19 -8.79 -6.82 -6.02
CA GLY A 19 -9.88 -6.49 -6.92
C GLY A 19 -10.00 -7.43 -8.11
N ASN A 20 -10.72 -7.00 -9.15
CA ASN A 20 -10.86 -7.77 -10.37
C ASN A 20 -9.57 -7.73 -11.21
N LEU A 21 -9.03 -8.91 -11.52
CA LEU A 21 -7.81 -9.08 -12.31
C LEU A 21 -8.06 -9.41 -13.80
N GLU A 22 -9.33 -9.50 -14.24
CA GLU A 22 -9.66 -9.97 -15.58
C GLU A 22 -9.10 -9.06 -16.69
N GLU A 23 -9.23 -7.74 -16.53
CA GLU A 23 -8.66 -6.78 -17.49
C GLU A 23 -7.13 -6.86 -17.52
N LEU A 24 -6.51 -7.00 -16.36
CA LEU A 24 -5.07 -7.14 -16.24
C LEU A 24 -4.59 -8.45 -16.88
N LYS A 25 -5.28 -9.56 -16.64
CA LYS A 25 -4.98 -10.84 -17.30
C LYS A 25 -5.12 -10.75 -18.80
N ALA A 26 -6.16 -10.09 -19.31
CA ALA A 26 -6.35 -9.87 -20.74
C ALA A 26 -5.19 -9.04 -21.33
N SER A 27 -4.75 -7.99 -20.65
CA SER A 27 -3.59 -7.20 -21.05
C SER A 27 -2.30 -8.01 -21.05
N LEU A 28 -2.07 -8.86 -20.05
CA LEU A 28 -0.90 -9.73 -19.98
C LEU A 28 -0.89 -10.78 -21.10
N ARG A 29 -2.06 -11.31 -21.46
CA ARG A 29 -2.16 -12.24 -22.61
C ARG A 29 -1.83 -11.56 -23.94
N THR A 30 -2.29 -10.32 -24.12
CA THR A 30 -2.15 -9.60 -25.39
C THR A 30 -0.78 -8.97 -25.57
N TYR A 31 -0.27 -8.30 -24.55
CA TYR A 31 0.96 -7.48 -24.65
C TYR A 31 2.13 -8.03 -23.82
N GLY A 32 1.91 -9.08 -23.03
CA GLY A 32 2.88 -9.51 -22.04
C GLY A 32 3.00 -8.54 -20.87
N LEU A 33 4.05 -8.71 -20.08
CA LEU A 33 4.33 -7.85 -18.92
C LEU A 33 5.06 -6.59 -19.37
N LEU A 34 4.35 -5.48 -19.50
CA LEU A 34 4.94 -4.19 -19.91
C LEU A 34 5.80 -3.56 -18.81
N ASN A 35 5.36 -3.67 -17.56
CA ASN A 35 6.08 -3.15 -16.40
C ASN A 35 6.50 -4.31 -15.50
N PRO A 36 7.81 -4.57 -15.33
CA PRO A 36 8.29 -5.61 -14.43
C PRO A 36 7.82 -5.40 -12.98
N ILE A 37 7.71 -6.49 -12.24
CA ILE A 37 7.53 -6.42 -10.79
C ILE A 37 8.86 -6.00 -10.13
N THR A 38 8.81 -5.56 -8.88
CA THR A 38 10.01 -5.21 -8.11
C THR A 38 10.17 -6.16 -6.94
N ILE A 39 11.36 -6.75 -6.82
CA ILE A 39 11.75 -7.65 -5.73
C ILE A 39 13.08 -7.21 -5.13
N ASN A 40 13.42 -7.71 -3.96
CA ASN A 40 14.77 -7.58 -3.40
C ASN A 40 15.65 -8.80 -3.74
N SER A 41 16.92 -8.78 -3.35
CA SER A 41 17.86 -9.90 -3.56
C SER A 41 17.47 -11.20 -2.86
N LYS A 42 16.57 -11.12 -1.86
CA LYS A 42 16.01 -12.29 -1.17
C LYS A 42 14.75 -12.84 -1.85
N TYR A 43 14.43 -12.36 -3.05
CA TYR A 43 13.20 -12.70 -3.79
C TYR A 43 11.90 -12.33 -3.07
N GLU A 44 11.93 -11.32 -2.23
CA GLU A 44 10.75 -10.79 -1.57
C GLU A 44 10.12 -9.71 -2.45
N LEU A 45 8.81 -9.80 -2.66
CA LEU A 45 8.08 -8.84 -3.48
C LEU A 45 8.01 -7.47 -2.78
N ILE A 46 8.45 -6.43 -3.49
CA ILE A 46 8.34 -5.03 -3.06
C ILE A 46 7.12 -4.39 -3.71
N ALA A 47 6.98 -4.51 -5.03
CA ALA A 47 5.88 -3.92 -5.79
C ALA A 47 5.42 -4.82 -6.94
N GLY A 48 4.14 -4.77 -7.26
CA GLY A 48 3.55 -5.49 -8.40
C GLY A 48 2.77 -6.75 -8.04
N GLU A 49 2.16 -6.83 -6.87
CA GLU A 49 1.41 -8.01 -6.42
C GLU A 49 0.26 -8.39 -7.36
N ARG A 50 -0.50 -7.41 -7.88
CA ARG A 50 -1.57 -7.69 -8.86
C ARG A 50 -1.03 -8.36 -10.13
N ARG A 51 0.10 -7.85 -10.65
CA ARG A 51 0.76 -8.41 -11.84
C ARG A 51 1.26 -9.83 -11.58
N LEU A 52 1.87 -10.05 -10.41
CA LEU A 52 2.32 -11.38 -9.99
C LEU A 52 1.16 -12.35 -9.86
N THR A 53 0.07 -11.95 -9.22
CA THR A 53 -1.12 -12.80 -9.04
C THR A 53 -1.78 -13.10 -10.37
N ALA A 54 -1.95 -12.12 -11.24
CA ALA A 54 -2.50 -12.30 -12.57
C ALA A 54 -1.63 -13.26 -13.42
N ALA A 55 -0.32 -13.13 -13.36
CA ALA A 55 0.60 -14.05 -14.04
C ALA A 55 0.51 -15.48 -13.51
N LYS A 56 0.38 -15.66 -12.18
CA LYS A 56 0.13 -16.98 -11.56
C LYS A 56 -1.18 -17.61 -12.05
N GLU A 57 -2.24 -16.84 -12.08
CA GLU A 57 -3.56 -17.31 -12.56
C GLU A 57 -3.56 -17.66 -14.05
N LEU A 58 -2.69 -17.03 -14.85
CA LEU A 58 -2.48 -17.36 -16.26
C LEU A 58 -1.57 -18.59 -16.46
N GLY A 59 -1.02 -19.17 -15.39
CA GLY A 59 -0.15 -20.32 -15.46
C GLY A 59 1.30 -20.00 -15.88
N TRP A 60 1.74 -18.75 -15.75
CA TRP A 60 3.13 -18.38 -16.05
C TRP A 60 4.08 -19.03 -15.05
N THR A 61 5.20 -19.52 -15.53
CA THR A 61 6.24 -20.11 -14.68
C THR A 61 7.32 -19.09 -14.29
N ASN A 62 7.53 -18.07 -15.13
CA ASN A 62 8.52 -17.03 -14.92
C ASN A 62 7.89 -15.65 -15.12
N ILE A 63 8.49 -14.64 -14.50
CA ILE A 63 8.06 -13.24 -14.60
C ILE A 63 9.28 -12.31 -14.64
N HIS A 64 9.20 -11.23 -15.40
CA HIS A 64 10.23 -10.20 -15.39
C HIS A 64 10.16 -9.39 -14.11
N ALA A 65 11.30 -9.24 -13.44
CA ALA A 65 11.45 -8.50 -12.20
C ALA A 65 12.68 -7.59 -12.24
N ASN A 66 12.56 -6.44 -11.61
CA ASN A 66 13.67 -5.58 -11.26
C ASN A 66 14.11 -5.91 -9.83
N ILE A 67 15.41 -6.07 -9.62
CA ILE A 67 15.97 -6.28 -8.29
C ILE A 67 16.40 -4.92 -7.73
N VAL A 68 15.87 -4.57 -6.57
CA VAL A 68 16.22 -3.36 -5.83
C VAL A 68 16.72 -3.78 -4.46
N ASP A 69 18.01 -3.57 -4.23
CA ASP A 69 18.68 -3.91 -2.99
C ASP A 69 18.84 -2.67 -2.09
N ASN A 70 19.16 -2.94 -0.82
CA ASN A 70 19.45 -1.94 0.19
C ASN A 70 18.27 -1.03 0.58
N LEU A 71 17.04 -1.44 0.29
CA LEU A 71 15.87 -0.76 0.83
C LEU A 71 15.62 -1.18 2.27
N THR A 72 15.49 -0.21 3.14
CA THR A 72 14.97 -0.43 4.50
C THR A 72 13.48 -0.82 4.46
N GLU A 73 12.96 -1.38 5.56
CA GLU A 73 11.51 -1.65 5.66
C GLU A 73 10.66 -0.39 5.44
N ILE A 74 11.18 0.75 5.85
CA ILE A 74 10.55 2.07 5.66
C ILE A 74 10.43 2.38 4.18
N GLU A 75 11.53 2.32 3.44
CA GLU A 75 11.55 2.62 1.99
C GLU A 75 10.69 1.64 1.19
N GLN A 76 10.70 0.36 1.55
CA GLN A 76 9.83 -0.64 0.92
C GLN A 76 8.35 -0.32 1.12
N LEU A 77 7.97 0.08 2.32
CA LEU A 77 6.61 0.45 2.64
C LEU A 77 6.20 1.77 1.97
N GLU A 78 7.11 2.74 1.91
CA GLU A 78 6.90 3.98 1.16
C GLU A 78 6.63 3.71 -0.32
N MET A 79 7.43 2.85 -0.96
CA MET A 79 7.23 2.46 -2.36
C MET A 79 5.90 1.74 -2.57
N GLU A 80 5.49 0.88 -1.64
CA GLU A 80 4.19 0.21 -1.72
C GLU A 80 3.03 1.20 -1.65
N ILE A 81 3.08 2.13 -0.71
CA ILE A 81 2.05 3.16 -0.54
C ILE A 81 2.00 4.06 -1.77
N GLU A 82 3.15 4.53 -2.25
CA GLU A 82 3.24 5.42 -3.41
C GLU A 82 2.72 4.76 -4.69
N GLU A 83 3.10 3.51 -4.97
CA GLU A 83 2.63 2.78 -6.15
C GLU A 83 1.10 2.66 -6.14
N ASN A 84 0.51 2.29 -5.02
CA ASN A 84 -0.94 2.10 -4.94
C ASN A 84 -1.71 3.42 -4.88
N ASN A 85 -1.14 4.45 -4.25
CA ASN A 85 -1.75 5.79 -4.20
C ASN A 85 -1.82 6.44 -5.58
N GLN A 86 -0.76 6.36 -6.38
CA GLN A 86 -0.73 6.89 -7.75
C GLN A 86 -1.82 6.29 -8.63
N ARG A 87 -2.20 5.05 -8.39
CA ARG A 87 -3.24 4.32 -9.13
C ARG A 87 -4.63 4.48 -8.54
N LYS A 88 -4.77 5.18 -7.42
CA LYS A 88 -6.02 5.28 -6.64
C LYS A 88 -6.64 3.91 -6.33
N GLU A 89 -5.78 2.94 -6.05
CA GLU A 89 -6.19 1.56 -5.82
C GLU A 89 -6.46 1.23 -4.36
N PHE A 90 -6.03 2.11 -3.45
CA PHE A 90 -6.32 1.98 -2.03
C PHE A 90 -7.68 2.55 -1.67
N THR A 91 -8.37 1.88 -0.77
CA THR A 91 -9.43 2.52 0.00
C THR A 91 -8.83 3.49 1.02
N ASP A 92 -9.63 4.45 1.48
CA ASP A 92 -9.16 5.41 2.49
C ASP A 92 -8.69 4.70 3.77
N GLU A 93 -9.33 3.58 4.14
CA GLU A 93 -8.94 2.76 5.29
C GLU A 93 -7.60 2.06 5.08
N GLU A 94 -7.36 1.49 3.91
CA GLU A 94 -6.08 0.84 3.58
C GLU A 94 -4.93 1.83 3.53
N LEU A 95 -5.18 3.01 2.96
CA LEU A 95 -4.20 4.09 2.91
C LEU A 95 -3.84 4.57 4.32
N LEU A 96 -4.85 4.77 5.17
CA LEU A 96 -4.64 5.16 6.56
C LEU A 96 -3.86 4.10 7.35
N GLU A 97 -4.16 2.82 7.14
CA GLU A 97 -3.41 1.73 7.78
C GLU A 97 -1.94 1.69 7.31
N GLY A 98 -1.71 1.93 6.02
CA GLY A 98 -0.37 2.03 5.44
C GLY A 98 0.46 3.17 6.08
N TYR A 99 -0.10 4.35 6.17
CA TYR A 99 0.56 5.49 6.82
C TYR A 99 0.79 5.27 8.32
N LYS A 100 -0.16 4.66 9.04
CA LYS A 100 0.03 4.29 10.45
C LYS A 100 1.18 3.31 10.64
N ARG A 101 1.31 2.34 9.76
CA ARG A 101 2.42 1.38 9.79
C ARG A 101 3.75 2.06 9.50
N LEU A 102 3.79 2.95 8.52
CA LEU A 102 4.97 3.73 8.17
C LEU A 102 5.45 4.59 9.35
N GLU A 103 4.55 5.28 10.01
CA GLU A 103 4.88 6.12 11.17
C GLU A 103 5.40 5.31 12.37
N ARG A 104 4.87 4.11 12.60
CA ARG A 104 5.40 3.21 13.64
C ARG A 104 6.85 2.80 13.38
N LEU A 105 7.21 2.57 12.12
CA LEU A 105 8.57 2.20 11.73
C LEU A 105 9.53 3.38 11.82
N ARG A 106 9.09 4.56 11.40
CA ARG A 106 9.91 5.78 11.43
C ARG A 106 10.18 6.28 12.83
N ASN A 107 9.15 6.35 13.64
CA ASN A 107 9.24 6.91 14.99
C ASN A 107 8.17 6.32 15.91
N PRO A 108 8.52 5.32 16.73
CA PRO A 108 7.57 4.69 17.64
C PRO A 108 6.92 5.66 18.65
N GLY A 109 7.61 6.76 19.01
CA GLY A 109 7.07 7.81 19.90
C GLY A 109 6.19 8.85 19.21
N PHE A 110 6.33 9.00 17.90
CA PHE A 110 5.61 10.00 17.11
C PHE A 110 4.12 9.67 16.97
N PHE A 111 3.77 8.39 16.92
CA PHE A 111 2.39 7.94 16.82
C PHE A 111 1.53 8.37 18.01
N TYR A 112 2.12 8.36 19.20
CA TYR A 112 1.45 8.87 20.41
C TYR A 112 1.19 10.39 20.34
N ARG A 113 2.16 11.14 19.77
CA ARG A 113 2.01 12.60 19.56
C ARG A 113 0.90 12.93 18.56
N ILE A 114 0.81 12.19 17.44
CA ILE A 114 -0.26 12.34 16.46
C ILE A 114 -1.61 12.03 17.09
N TYR A 115 -1.71 10.95 17.85
CA TYR A 115 -2.93 10.61 18.60
C TYR A 115 -3.39 11.76 19.51
N LEU A 116 -2.47 12.35 20.26
CA LEU A 116 -2.77 13.50 21.10
C LEU A 116 -3.20 14.72 20.29
N PHE A 117 -2.55 14.98 19.15
CA PHE A 117 -2.91 16.09 18.27
C PHE A 117 -4.35 15.94 17.74
N PHE A 118 -4.69 14.79 17.20
CA PHE A 118 -6.04 14.54 16.70
C PHE A 118 -7.07 14.53 17.81
N LYS A 119 -6.77 13.98 18.96
CA LYS A 119 -7.64 14.04 20.12
C LYS A 119 -7.99 15.48 20.49
N ARG A 120 -6.98 16.36 20.59
CA ARG A 120 -7.18 17.80 20.87
C ARG A 120 -7.98 18.49 19.76
N LEU A 121 -7.74 18.14 18.50
CA LEU A 121 -8.46 18.70 17.36
C LEU A 121 -9.94 18.32 17.41
N PHE A 122 -10.25 17.05 17.66
CA PHE A 122 -11.64 16.58 17.80
C PHE A 122 -12.35 17.20 18.99
N GLU A 123 -11.65 17.38 20.13
CA GLU A 123 -12.22 18.08 21.30
C GLU A 123 -12.58 19.52 20.96
N LYS A 124 -11.70 20.26 20.27
CA LYS A 124 -11.98 21.64 19.82
C LYS A 124 -13.16 21.72 18.83
N ILE A 125 -13.24 20.79 17.90
CA ILE A 125 -14.37 20.72 16.96
C ILE A 125 -15.67 20.42 17.70
N ALA A 126 -15.65 19.49 18.65
CA ALA A 126 -16.81 19.17 19.48
C ALA A 126 -17.27 20.36 20.32
N GLU A 127 -16.35 21.14 20.89
CA GLU A 127 -16.65 22.37 21.63
C GLU A 127 -17.24 23.44 20.69
N PHE A 128 -16.73 23.59 19.49
CA PHE A 128 -17.27 24.54 18.50
C PHE A 128 -18.72 24.21 18.16
N PHE A 129 -19.06 22.95 17.92
CA PHE A 129 -20.42 22.52 17.65
C PHE A 129 -21.34 22.61 18.86
N ARG A 130 -20.84 22.42 20.10
CA ARG A 130 -21.60 22.64 21.34
C ARG A 130 -21.85 24.11 21.63
N GLY A 131 -20.90 24.99 21.29
CA GLY A 131 -21.03 26.43 21.42
C GLY A 131 -22.05 27.07 20.48
N GLY A 132 -22.25 26.48 19.29
CA GLY A 132 -23.21 26.96 18.30
C GLY A 132 -24.68 26.78 18.68
N THR A 133 -24.98 25.85 19.57
CA THR A 133 -26.37 25.60 20.03
C THR A 133 -26.87 26.56 21.11
N LYS A 134 -25.97 27.28 21.77
CA LYS A 134 -26.38 28.26 22.82
C LYS A 134 -26.76 29.65 22.28
N LYS A 135 -26.54 29.94 21.00
CA LYS A 135 -26.86 31.24 20.38
C LYS A 135 -28.24 31.34 19.72
N LYS A 136 -29.04 30.27 19.73
CA LYS A 136 -30.38 30.28 19.13
C LYS A 136 -31.55 30.35 20.14
N GLN A 137 -31.28 30.63 21.41
CA GLN A 137 -32.32 30.84 22.41
C GLN A 137 -32.12 32.15 23.16
N ALA A 138 -31.93 33.18 22.39
CA ALA A 138 -32.07 34.56 22.93
C ALA A 138 -32.95 35.36 21.98
#